data_458a8973416e5a7ddb362621fe32bdf4
#
_entry.id   458a8973416e5a7ddb362621fe32bdf4
#
_cell.length_a   1.000
_cell.length_b   1.000
_cell.length_c   1.000
_cell.angle_alpha   90.00
_cell.angle_beta   90.00
_cell.angle_gamma   90.00
#
_symmetry.space_group_name_H-M   'P 1'
#
loop_
_entity.id
_entity.type
_entity.pdbx_description
1 polymer ?
#
loop_
_entity_poly.entity_id
_entity_poly.type
_entity_poly.pdbx_seq_one_letter_code
_entity_poly.pdbx_strand_id
1 'polypeptide(L)'
;KSNEITAIPRLLDRIHLEGAVVTIDAAARRTAIVQALRAAGADYVLAVKRNQPTLHREVKAAFDEAERGVFTPAAEDRCETVEHNGGRRERRTCTVLGGPGLCAWVADPKTWPDLRSLIRVQAERIGPRGPRQRSVRYYISSCPVDAEALLDLVRGHWGVENGLHRTLDVQFREDDCRLHRGYAPAVMAILRRAALNMVKTFQQQFAPDVSMGLLRDRIGRQPWILAPILA
;
A
#
# COMPACT_ATOMS: atom_id res chain seq x y z
N LYS A 1 -24.08 -2.97 -7.70
CA LYS A 1 -22.83 -2.30 -7.27
C LYS A 1 -21.81 -3.39 -7.02
N SER A 2 -20.77 -3.48 -7.84
CA SER A 2 -19.58 -4.29 -7.51
C SER A 2 -18.83 -3.54 -6.39
N ASN A 3 -18.57 -4.22 -5.30
CA ASN A 3 -17.65 -3.72 -4.28
C ASN A 3 -16.26 -4.37 -4.49
N GLU A 4 -15.25 -3.88 -3.82
CA GLU A 4 -13.88 -4.41 -3.90
C GLU A 4 -13.82 -5.93 -3.67
N ILE A 5 -14.64 -6.47 -2.78
CA ILE A 5 -14.68 -7.89 -2.44
C ILE A 5 -15.05 -8.77 -3.66
N THR A 6 -15.92 -8.28 -4.53
CA THR A 6 -16.36 -9.02 -5.74
C THR A 6 -15.51 -8.69 -6.96
N ALA A 7 -14.83 -7.55 -6.96
CA ALA A 7 -14.00 -7.10 -8.08
C ALA A 7 -12.59 -7.72 -8.04
N ILE A 8 -11.99 -7.84 -6.83
CA ILE A 8 -10.63 -8.37 -6.67
C ILE A 8 -10.45 -9.76 -7.28
N PRO A 9 -11.28 -10.80 -6.98
CA PRO A 9 -11.10 -12.12 -7.60
C PRO A 9 -11.11 -12.08 -9.13
N ARG A 10 -12.05 -11.32 -9.71
CA ARG A 10 -12.15 -11.17 -11.19
C ARG A 10 -10.95 -10.46 -11.81
N LEU A 11 -10.30 -9.55 -11.05
CA LEU A 11 -9.09 -8.87 -11.46
C LEU A 11 -7.91 -9.84 -11.42
N LEU A 12 -7.79 -10.63 -10.36
CA LEU A 12 -6.71 -11.61 -10.20
C LEU A 12 -6.69 -12.64 -11.33
N ASP A 13 -7.86 -13.04 -11.84
CA ASP A 13 -7.98 -13.96 -12.99
C ASP A 13 -7.45 -13.38 -14.32
N ARG A 14 -7.21 -12.07 -14.39
CA ARG A 14 -6.79 -11.35 -15.60
C ARG A 14 -5.36 -10.85 -15.56
N ILE A 15 -4.66 -11.02 -14.46
CA ILE A 15 -3.30 -10.54 -14.25
C ILE A 15 -2.38 -11.73 -14.09
N HIS A 16 -1.21 -11.67 -14.72
CA HIS A 16 -0.15 -12.64 -14.44
C HIS A 16 0.42 -12.34 -13.06
N LEU A 17 0.29 -13.31 -12.14
CA LEU A 17 0.60 -13.13 -10.73
C LEU A 17 1.79 -13.96 -10.26
N GLU A 18 2.29 -14.89 -11.07
CA GLU A 18 3.42 -15.74 -10.70
C GLU A 18 4.65 -14.92 -10.33
N GLY A 19 5.19 -15.15 -9.15
CA GLY A 19 6.32 -14.40 -8.61
C GLY A 19 6.01 -12.95 -8.16
N ALA A 20 4.77 -12.49 -8.28
CA ALA A 20 4.37 -11.16 -7.81
C ALA A 20 4.14 -11.14 -6.30
N VAL A 21 4.30 -9.95 -5.68
CA VAL A 21 3.84 -9.69 -4.31
C VAL A 21 2.65 -8.74 -4.34
N VAL A 22 1.52 -9.18 -3.81
CA VAL A 22 0.28 -8.40 -3.80
C VAL A 22 0.06 -7.78 -2.42
N THR A 23 -0.02 -6.46 -2.38
CA THR A 23 -0.33 -5.71 -1.16
C THR A 23 -1.81 -5.36 -1.11
N ILE A 24 -2.49 -5.66 0.00
CA ILE A 24 -3.92 -5.38 0.16
C ILE A 24 -4.17 -4.68 1.50
N ASP A 25 -4.95 -3.61 1.47
CA ASP A 25 -5.43 -2.97 2.67
C ASP A 25 -6.51 -3.80 3.40
N ALA A 26 -6.84 -3.39 4.62
CA ALA A 26 -7.69 -4.16 5.53
C ALA A 26 -9.18 -4.26 5.11
N ALA A 27 -9.49 -4.85 3.93
CA ALA A 27 -10.86 -5.19 3.53
C ALA A 27 -11.36 -6.52 4.16
N ALA A 28 -12.65 -6.72 4.31
CA ALA A 28 -13.24 -7.96 4.86
C ALA A 28 -13.15 -9.14 3.86
N ARG A 29 -13.14 -10.39 4.38
CA ARG A 29 -13.15 -11.66 3.61
C ARG A 29 -11.90 -11.93 2.77
N ARG A 30 -10.72 -11.85 3.37
CA ARG A 30 -9.44 -12.01 2.69
C ARG A 30 -8.99 -13.45 2.47
N THR A 31 -9.50 -14.40 3.23
CA THR A 31 -9.05 -15.81 3.15
C THR A 31 -9.15 -16.35 1.72
N ALA A 32 -10.28 -16.15 1.05
CA ALA A 32 -10.44 -16.58 -0.33
C ALA A 32 -9.49 -15.87 -1.31
N ILE A 33 -9.21 -14.58 -1.07
CA ILE A 33 -8.26 -13.81 -1.89
C ILE A 33 -6.84 -14.33 -1.68
N VAL A 34 -6.44 -14.57 -0.42
CA VAL A 34 -5.11 -15.12 -0.10
C VAL A 34 -4.93 -16.51 -0.70
N GLN A 35 -5.93 -17.37 -0.61
CA GLN A 35 -5.91 -18.68 -1.24
C GLN A 35 -5.75 -18.59 -2.76
N ALA A 36 -6.48 -17.68 -3.41
CA ALA A 36 -6.37 -17.45 -4.85
C ALA A 36 -4.97 -16.92 -5.23
N LEU A 37 -4.42 -15.99 -4.46
CA LEU A 37 -3.06 -15.47 -4.68
C LEU A 37 -2.02 -16.58 -4.58
N ARG A 38 -2.07 -17.39 -3.51
CA ARG A 38 -1.11 -18.49 -3.35
C ARG A 38 -1.27 -19.56 -4.44
N ALA A 39 -2.50 -19.87 -4.84
CA ALA A 39 -2.76 -20.77 -5.96
C ALA A 39 -2.21 -20.24 -7.30
N ALA A 40 -2.17 -18.92 -7.49
CA ALA A 40 -1.59 -18.26 -8.65
C ALA A 40 -0.07 -18.04 -8.57
N GLY A 41 0.59 -18.55 -7.53
CA GLY A 41 2.05 -18.40 -7.34
C GLY A 41 2.50 -17.01 -6.86
N ALA A 42 1.57 -16.19 -6.36
CA ALA A 42 1.86 -14.88 -5.82
C ALA A 42 2.05 -14.90 -4.30
N ASP A 43 2.93 -14.04 -3.79
CA ASP A 43 3.04 -13.73 -2.38
C ASP A 43 2.11 -12.57 -1.98
N TYR A 44 1.88 -12.42 -0.68
CA TYR A 44 1.01 -11.37 -0.17
C TYR A 44 1.64 -10.60 1.00
N VAL A 45 1.26 -9.32 1.12
CA VAL A 45 1.44 -8.48 2.31
C VAL A 45 0.10 -7.84 2.65
N LEU A 46 -0.47 -8.17 3.80
CA LEU A 46 -1.80 -7.75 4.20
C LEU A 46 -1.75 -6.92 5.48
N ALA A 47 -2.34 -5.73 5.45
CA ALA A 47 -2.48 -4.94 6.65
C ALA A 47 -3.46 -5.61 7.65
N VAL A 48 -3.14 -5.67 8.91
CA VAL A 48 -4.00 -6.19 9.98
C VAL A 48 -4.55 -5.01 10.77
N LYS A 49 -5.87 -4.85 10.74
CA LYS A 49 -6.57 -3.75 11.42
C LYS A 49 -7.55 -4.27 12.48
N ARG A 50 -8.08 -3.35 13.28
CA ARG A 50 -9.03 -3.66 14.37
C ARG A 50 -10.35 -4.31 13.92
N ASN A 51 -10.69 -4.27 12.61
CA ASN A 51 -11.80 -5.02 12.04
C ASN A 51 -11.55 -6.54 11.96
N GLN A 52 -10.33 -7.00 12.27
CA GLN A 52 -9.94 -8.39 12.49
C GLN A 52 -9.42 -8.52 13.93
N PRO A 53 -10.28 -8.44 14.94
CA PRO A 53 -9.86 -8.22 16.33
C PRO A 53 -8.98 -9.34 16.88
N THR A 54 -9.26 -10.60 16.54
CA THR A 54 -8.46 -11.74 16.98
C THR A 54 -7.06 -11.70 16.37
N LEU A 55 -6.95 -11.65 15.05
CA LEU A 55 -5.67 -11.61 14.36
C LEU A 55 -4.84 -10.40 14.79
N HIS A 56 -5.48 -9.23 14.92
CA HIS A 56 -4.79 -8.02 15.39
C HIS A 56 -4.24 -8.18 16.81
N ARG A 57 -5.00 -8.80 17.70
CA ARG A 57 -4.58 -9.06 19.09
C ARG A 57 -3.39 -10.02 19.11
N GLU A 58 -3.47 -11.14 18.39
CA GLU A 58 -2.41 -12.15 18.36
C GLU A 58 -1.12 -11.61 17.73
N VAL A 59 -1.21 -10.91 16.58
CA VAL A 59 -0.04 -10.28 15.96
C VAL A 59 0.58 -9.26 16.91
N LYS A 60 -0.23 -8.41 17.54
CA LYS A 60 0.27 -7.44 18.52
C LYS A 60 0.94 -8.12 19.70
N ALA A 61 0.32 -9.17 20.27
CA ALA A 61 0.86 -9.92 21.40
C ALA A 61 2.22 -10.55 21.05
N ALA A 62 2.37 -11.09 19.84
CA ALA A 62 3.65 -11.64 19.38
C ALA A 62 4.80 -10.63 19.49
N PHE A 63 4.59 -9.37 19.05
CA PHE A 63 5.60 -8.32 19.18
C PHE A 63 5.82 -7.89 20.64
N ASP A 64 4.74 -7.73 21.41
CA ASP A 64 4.84 -7.29 22.81
C ASP A 64 5.56 -8.36 23.67
N GLU A 65 5.37 -9.64 23.41
CA GLU A 65 5.98 -10.76 24.12
C GLU A 65 7.45 -10.97 23.73
N ALA A 66 7.77 -10.83 22.43
CA ALA A 66 9.15 -10.86 21.96
C ALA A 66 9.97 -9.71 22.59
N GLU A 67 9.43 -8.49 22.61
CA GLU A 67 10.09 -7.34 23.25
C GLU A 67 10.31 -7.51 24.75
N ARG A 68 9.42 -8.23 25.43
CA ARG A 68 9.57 -8.56 26.86
C ARG A 68 10.48 -9.77 27.13
N GLY A 69 10.98 -10.40 26.07
CA GLY A 69 11.82 -11.59 26.19
C GLY A 69 11.08 -12.83 26.65
N VAL A 70 9.75 -12.90 26.50
CA VAL A 70 8.93 -14.07 26.85
C VAL A 70 9.26 -15.24 25.92
N PHE A 71 9.58 -14.96 24.66
CA PHE A 71 10.12 -15.92 23.72
C PHE A 71 11.11 -15.26 22.76
N THR A 72 11.95 -16.07 22.11
CA THR A 72 12.84 -15.63 21.04
C THR A 72 12.29 -16.10 19.71
N PRO A 73 11.96 -15.21 18.74
CA PRO A 73 11.54 -15.63 17.42
C PRO A 73 12.62 -16.45 16.72
N ALA A 74 12.23 -17.41 15.89
CA ALA A 74 13.18 -18.20 15.10
C ALA A 74 13.89 -17.37 14.03
N ALA A 75 13.24 -16.27 13.58
CA ALA A 75 13.81 -15.26 12.70
C ALA A 75 13.29 -13.88 13.10
N GLU A 76 14.19 -12.91 13.16
CA GLU A 76 13.86 -11.50 13.39
C GLU A 76 14.76 -10.64 12.50
N ASP A 77 14.18 -9.60 11.92
CA ASP A 77 14.91 -8.57 11.21
C ASP A 77 14.32 -7.20 11.48
N ARG A 78 15.15 -6.16 11.39
CA ARG A 78 14.74 -4.78 11.70
C ARG A 78 15.48 -3.80 10.82
N CYS A 79 14.73 -2.87 10.22
CA CYS A 79 15.28 -1.71 9.54
C CYS A 79 14.68 -0.39 10.04
N GLU A 80 15.37 0.68 9.76
CA GLU A 80 14.94 2.03 10.09
C GLU A 80 15.20 2.99 8.93
N THR A 81 14.22 3.83 8.63
CA THR A 81 14.36 4.91 7.65
C THR A 81 14.03 6.26 8.28
N VAL A 82 14.78 7.29 7.89
CA VAL A 82 14.55 8.68 8.31
C VAL A 82 14.44 9.53 7.06
N GLU A 83 13.33 10.22 6.92
CA GLU A 83 13.06 11.10 5.78
C GLU A 83 12.76 12.52 6.24
N HIS A 84 13.18 13.47 5.41
CA HIS A 84 12.90 14.89 5.60
C HIS A 84 12.07 15.37 4.40
N ASN A 85 10.84 15.78 4.63
CA ASN A 85 9.96 16.23 3.56
C ASN A 85 9.17 17.47 4.01
N GLY A 86 9.37 18.60 3.31
CA GLY A 86 8.65 19.84 3.57
C GLY A 86 8.75 20.35 5.03
N GLY A 87 9.93 20.25 5.65
CA GLY A 87 10.18 20.63 7.05
C GLY A 87 9.66 19.62 8.09
N ARG A 88 9.16 18.47 7.66
CA ARG A 88 8.76 17.35 8.53
C ARG A 88 9.85 16.30 8.53
N ARG A 89 10.18 15.79 9.70
CA ARG A 89 11.01 14.59 9.87
C ARG A 89 10.09 13.40 10.14
N GLU A 90 10.22 12.36 9.35
CA GLU A 90 9.53 11.10 9.55
C GLU A 90 10.54 9.97 9.74
N ARG A 91 10.46 9.31 10.89
CA ARG A 91 11.23 8.12 11.23
C ARG A 91 10.31 6.92 11.17
N ARG A 92 10.68 5.89 10.42
CA ARG A 92 9.97 4.62 10.38
C ARG A 92 10.88 3.51 10.84
N THR A 93 10.36 2.68 11.73
CA THR A 93 11.02 1.44 12.16
C THR A 93 10.14 0.28 11.72
N CYS A 94 10.68 -0.61 10.91
CA CYS A 94 10.05 -1.87 10.56
C CYS A 94 10.71 -2.99 11.37
N THR A 95 9.92 -3.78 12.06
CA THR A 95 10.35 -5.00 12.74
C THR A 95 9.57 -6.17 12.14
N VAL A 96 10.26 -7.23 11.78
CA VAL A 96 9.68 -8.43 11.18
C VAL A 96 10.05 -9.63 12.03
N LEU A 97 9.04 -10.39 12.43
CA LEU A 97 9.21 -11.64 13.17
C LEU A 97 8.77 -12.80 12.28
N GLY A 98 9.48 -13.93 12.36
CA GLY A 98 9.16 -15.11 11.58
C GLY A 98 9.48 -16.41 12.31
N GLY A 99 9.05 -17.50 11.67
CA GLY A 99 9.22 -18.86 12.14
C GLY A 99 7.92 -19.64 12.12
N PRO A 100 7.97 -20.94 11.74
CA PRO A 100 6.77 -21.76 11.56
C PRO A 100 5.90 -21.85 12.84
N GLY A 101 6.52 -22.00 13.98
CA GLY A 101 5.81 -22.08 15.26
C GLY A 101 5.09 -20.78 15.63
N LEU A 102 5.74 -19.62 15.43
CA LEU A 102 5.15 -18.32 15.68
C LEU A 102 3.97 -18.04 14.75
N CYS A 103 4.14 -18.30 13.45
CA CYS A 103 3.10 -18.07 12.46
C CYS A 103 1.88 -18.97 12.69
N ALA A 104 2.08 -20.24 13.02
CA ALA A 104 1.01 -21.18 13.36
C ALA A 104 0.28 -20.82 14.66
N TRP A 105 0.99 -20.24 15.63
CA TRP A 105 0.39 -19.75 16.88
C TRP A 105 -0.49 -18.52 16.66
N VAL A 106 -0.05 -17.57 15.80
CA VAL A 106 -0.77 -16.32 15.55
C VAL A 106 -2.00 -16.54 14.66
N ALA A 107 -1.93 -17.47 13.72
CA ALA A 107 -2.98 -17.64 12.72
C ALA A 107 -3.09 -19.08 12.20
N ASP A 108 -4.33 -19.54 12.02
CA ASP A 108 -4.60 -20.85 11.44
C ASP A 108 -4.03 -20.94 10.02
N PRO A 109 -3.15 -21.91 9.72
CA PRO A 109 -2.57 -22.10 8.39
C PRO A 109 -3.61 -22.37 7.28
N LYS A 110 -4.77 -22.92 7.60
CA LYS A 110 -5.86 -23.11 6.66
C LYS A 110 -6.51 -21.81 6.23
N THR A 111 -6.51 -20.83 7.13
CA THR A 111 -7.04 -19.49 6.88
C THR A 111 -6.02 -18.59 6.20
N TRP A 112 -4.76 -18.73 6.58
CA TRP A 112 -3.64 -17.90 6.09
C TRP A 112 -2.53 -18.81 5.55
N PRO A 113 -2.70 -19.39 4.35
CA PRO A 113 -1.73 -20.31 3.78
C PRO A 113 -0.37 -19.61 3.56
N ASP A 114 0.69 -20.38 3.86
CA ASP A 114 2.08 -19.96 3.70
C ASP A 114 2.45 -18.68 4.48
N LEU A 115 1.77 -18.40 5.59
CA LEU A 115 2.18 -17.30 6.47
C LEU A 115 3.60 -17.55 6.99
N ARG A 116 4.54 -16.62 6.70
CA ARG A 116 5.96 -16.72 7.03
C ARG A 116 6.44 -15.60 7.93
N SER A 117 5.83 -14.42 7.83
CA SER A 117 6.29 -13.25 8.58
C SER A 117 5.15 -12.39 9.11
N LEU A 118 5.38 -11.85 10.30
CA LEU A 118 4.59 -10.82 10.97
C LEU A 118 5.39 -9.51 10.90
N ILE A 119 4.73 -8.43 10.55
CA ILE A 119 5.39 -7.15 10.29
C ILE A 119 4.76 -6.09 11.19
N ARG A 120 5.60 -5.31 11.86
CA ARG A 120 5.19 -4.10 12.59
C ARG A 120 5.93 -2.90 12.05
N VAL A 121 5.20 -1.92 11.55
CA VAL A 121 5.74 -0.63 11.11
C VAL A 121 5.33 0.45 12.12
N GLN A 122 6.32 1.01 12.79
CA GLN A 122 6.17 2.15 13.71
C GLN A 122 6.63 3.40 12.97
N ALA A 123 5.76 4.40 12.86
CA ALA A 123 6.11 5.68 12.25
C ALA A 123 5.97 6.81 13.29
N GLU A 124 6.99 7.65 13.32
CA GLU A 124 7.07 8.84 14.14
C GLU A 124 7.28 10.05 13.26
N ARG A 125 6.36 11.01 13.36
CA ARG A 125 6.37 12.25 12.58
C ARG A 125 6.52 13.44 13.49
N ILE A 126 7.49 14.28 13.17
CA ILE A 126 7.76 15.54 13.87
C ILE A 126 7.65 16.65 12.84
N GLY A 127 6.63 17.48 12.98
CA GLY A 127 6.47 18.70 12.15
C GLY A 127 7.19 19.90 12.78
N PRO A 128 7.40 20.98 12.02
CA PRO A 128 8.14 22.17 12.51
C PRO A 128 7.45 22.90 13.65
N ARG A 129 6.13 22.74 13.82
CA ARG A 129 5.34 23.45 14.84
C ARG A 129 4.25 22.57 15.49
N GLY A 130 4.29 21.25 15.31
CA GLY A 130 3.25 20.36 15.79
C GLY A 130 3.75 19.32 16.79
N PRO A 131 2.84 18.67 17.52
CA PRO A 131 3.19 17.59 18.41
C PRO A 131 3.75 16.39 17.64
N ARG A 132 4.59 15.63 18.30
CA ARG A 132 5.12 14.35 17.81
C ARG A 132 3.95 13.37 17.62
N GLN A 133 3.74 12.93 16.38
CA GLN A 133 2.73 11.94 16.05
C GLN A 133 3.37 10.56 15.96
N ARG A 134 2.76 9.57 16.60
CA ARG A 134 3.17 8.17 16.54
C ARG A 134 2.05 7.32 15.99
N SER A 135 2.39 6.39 15.12
CA SER A 135 1.46 5.37 14.62
C SER A 135 2.14 4.01 14.56
N VAL A 136 1.37 2.97 14.82
CA VAL A 136 1.81 1.57 14.72
C VAL A 136 0.83 0.85 13.81
N ARG A 137 1.37 0.07 12.87
CA ARG A 137 0.61 -0.75 11.94
C ARG A 137 1.18 -2.14 11.89
N TYR A 138 0.30 -3.12 11.77
CA TYR A 138 0.66 -4.52 11.71
C TYR A 138 0.26 -5.11 10.37
N TYR A 139 1.08 -6.06 9.88
CA TYR A 139 0.84 -6.79 8.65
C TYR A 139 1.21 -8.25 8.84
N ILE A 140 0.65 -9.11 7.99
CA ILE A 140 1.04 -10.51 7.83
C ILE A 140 1.48 -10.73 6.38
N SER A 141 2.43 -11.65 6.16
CA SER A 141 2.97 -11.89 4.83
C SER A 141 3.41 -13.34 4.63
N SER A 142 3.31 -13.80 3.38
CA SER A 142 3.94 -15.05 2.92
C SER A 142 5.39 -14.86 2.48
N CYS A 143 5.87 -13.62 2.39
CA CYS A 143 7.27 -13.33 2.08
C CYS A 143 8.19 -13.73 3.25
N PRO A 144 9.48 -14.03 2.98
CA PRO A 144 10.47 -14.30 4.02
C PRO A 144 10.69 -13.06 4.92
N VAL A 145 11.42 -13.27 6.01
CA VAL A 145 11.82 -12.22 6.95
C VAL A 145 12.90 -11.36 6.30
N ASP A 146 12.52 -10.16 5.89
CA ASP A 146 13.37 -9.14 5.30
C ASP A 146 12.70 -7.78 5.57
N ALA A 147 13.21 -7.04 6.53
CA ALA A 147 12.55 -5.81 7.01
C ALA A 147 12.61 -4.67 5.99
N GLU A 148 13.69 -4.56 5.22
CA GLU A 148 13.85 -3.52 4.21
C GLU A 148 12.90 -3.75 3.03
N ALA A 149 12.93 -4.95 2.45
CA ALA A 149 12.05 -5.31 1.34
C ALA A 149 10.56 -5.21 1.74
N LEU A 150 10.18 -5.68 2.93
CA LEU A 150 8.79 -5.61 3.40
C LEU A 150 8.35 -4.18 3.72
N LEU A 151 9.25 -3.32 4.23
CA LEU A 151 8.95 -1.90 4.42
C LEU A 151 8.70 -1.20 3.09
N ASP A 152 9.50 -1.51 2.06
CA ASP A 152 9.34 -0.93 0.72
C ASP A 152 8.02 -1.37 0.06
N LEU A 153 7.62 -2.62 0.21
CA LEU A 153 6.30 -3.11 -0.24
C LEU A 153 5.14 -2.38 0.46
N VAL A 154 5.24 -2.22 1.78
CA VAL A 154 4.24 -1.46 2.56
C VAL A 154 4.19 0.01 2.11
N ARG A 155 5.34 0.62 1.85
CA ARG A 155 5.42 2.02 1.37
C ARG A 155 4.88 2.16 -0.04
N GLY A 156 5.17 1.19 -0.92
CA GLY A 156 4.65 1.15 -2.28
C GLY A 156 3.12 1.14 -2.32
N HIS A 157 2.49 0.37 -1.44
CA HIS A 157 1.03 0.38 -1.29
C HIS A 157 0.48 1.77 -0.98
N TRP A 158 1.08 2.47 0.02
CA TRP A 158 0.69 3.84 0.37
C TRP A 158 1.04 4.86 -0.73
N GLY A 159 2.03 4.55 -1.55
CA GLY A 159 2.38 5.34 -2.73
C GLY A 159 1.24 5.39 -3.75
N VAL A 160 0.53 4.29 -3.95
CA VAL A 160 -0.66 4.25 -4.82
C VAL A 160 -1.78 5.11 -4.25
N GLU A 161 -2.09 5.01 -2.96
CA GLU A 161 -3.13 5.82 -2.34
C GLU A 161 -2.80 7.32 -2.40
N ASN A 162 -1.62 7.71 -1.94
CA ASN A 162 -1.22 9.12 -1.86
C ASN A 162 -0.81 9.71 -3.21
N GLY A 163 -0.21 8.91 -4.09
CA GLY A 163 0.30 9.36 -5.37
C GLY A 163 -0.71 9.27 -6.52
N LEU A 164 -1.56 8.24 -6.54
CA LEU A 164 -2.54 8.03 -7.61
C LEU A 164 -3.92 8.49 -7.18
N HIS A 165 -4.53 7.84 -6.18
CA HIS A 165 -5.91 8.12 -5.79
C HIS A 165 -6.08 9.57 -5.35
N ARG A 166 -5.29 10.03 -4.39
CA ARG A 166 -5.35 11.43 -3.95
C ARG A 166 -5.14 12.43 -5.08
N THR A 167 -4.26 12.14 -6.05
CA THR A 167 -4.06 13.04 -7.18
C THR A 167 -5.28 13.07 -8.09
N LEU A 168 -5.90 11.92 -8.36
CA LEU A 168 -7.14 11.84 -9.13
C LEU A 168 -8.28 12.58 -8.45
N ASP A 169 -8.42 12.46 -7.12
CA ASP A 169 -9.49 13.12 -6.37
C ASP A 169 -9.26 14.63 -6.25
N VAL A 170 -8.07 15.04 -5.81
CA VAL A 170 -7.78 16.45 -5.53
C VAL A 170 -7.52 17.25 -6.83
N GLN A 171 -6.76 16.67 -7.78
CA GLN A 171 -6.36 17.40 -8.99
C GLN A 171 -7.31 17.18 -10.16
N PHE A 172 -7.88 16.00 -10.31
CA PHE A 172 -8.76 15.65 -11.42
C PHE A 172 -10.24 15.53 -11.00
N ARG A 173 -10.57 15.75 -9.71
CA ARG A 173 -11.91 15.75 -9.14
C ARG A 173 -12.69 14.47 -9.49
N GLU A 174 -12.04 13.31 -9.32
CA GLU A 174 -12.65 12.01 -9.68
C GLU A 174 -13.88 11.74 -8.82
N ASP A 175 -13.82 12.00 -7.51
CA ASP A 175 -14.92 11.82 -6.57
C ASP A 175 -16.11 12.77 -6.83
N ASP A 176 -15.85 13.95 -7.40
CA ASP A 176 -16.90 14.90 -7.78
C ASP A 176 -17.64 14.52 -9.08
N CYS A 177 -17.30 13.39 -9.71
CA CYS A 177 -17.85 13.00 -11.00
C CYS A 177 -19.33 12.61 -10.89
N ARG A 178 -20.19 13.39 -11.53
CA ARG A 178 -21.64 13.17 -11.55
C ARG A 178 -22.14 12.31 -12.73
N LEU A 179 -21.24 11.74 -13.50
CA LEU A 179 -21.59 10.85 -14.60
C LEU A 179 -21.92 9.47 -14.05
N HIS A 180 -23.19 9.02 -14.21
CA HIS A 180 -23.67 7.76 -13.61
C HIS A 180 -24.31 6.84 -14.63
N ARG A 181 -24.43 7.23 -15.92
CA ARG A 181 -25.14 6.45 -16.95
C ARG A 181 -24.19 5.70 -17.86
N GLY A 182 -24.53 4.44 -18.12
CA GLY A 182 -23.84 3.59 -19.10
C GLY A 182 -22.33 3.48 -18.83
N TYR A 183 -21.55 3.61 -19.87
CA TYR A 183 -20.07 3.55 -19.83
C TYR A 183 -19.40 4.88 -19.48
N ALA A 184 -20.14 5.97 -19.34
CA ALA A 184 -19.56 7.29 -19.11
C ALA A 184 -18.64 7.38 -17.89
N PRO A 185 -18.96 6.79 -16.70
CA PRO A 185 -18.05 6.76 -15.57
C PRO A 185 -16.72 6.07 -15.90
N ALA A 186 -16.76 4.91 -16.57
CA ALA A 186 -15.57 4.14 -16.92
C ALA A 186 -14.70 4.89 -17.94
N VAL A 187 -15.31 5.48 -18.95
CA VAL A 187 -14.59 6.29 -19.96
C VAL A 187 -13.90 7.49 -19.30
N MET A 188 -14.61 8.21 -18.42
CA MET A 188 -14.02 9.35 -17.70
C MET A 188 -12.87 8.94 -16.76
N ALA A 189 -12.97 7.79 -16.11
CA ALA A 189 -11.90 7.26 -15.30
C ALA A 189 -10.65 6.95 -16.15
N ILE A 190 -10.82 6.36 -17.35
CA ILE A 190 -9.71 6.10 -18.29
C ILE A 190 -9.09 7.41 -18.76
N LEU A 191 -9.89 8.39 -19.17
CA LEU A 191 -9.41 9.69 -19.64
C LEU A 191 -8.61 10.43 -18.56
N ARG A 192 -9.09 10.42 -17.29
CA ARG A 192 -8.36 11.02 -16.16
C ARG A 192 -7.01 10.35 -15.93
N ARG A 193 -6.95 9.02 -16.00
CA ARG A 193 -5.69 8.27 -15.84
C ARG A 193 -4.71 8.53 -16.99
N ALA A 194 -5.20 8.60 -18.21
CA ALA A 194 -4.38 8.97 -19.37
C ALA A 194 -3.82 10.40 -19.21
N ALA A 195 -4.67 11.36 -18.85
CA ALA A 195 -4.24 12.74 -18.61
C ALA A 195 -3.24 12.84 -17.46
N LEU A 196 -3.45 12.11 -16.36
CA LEU A 196 -2.52 12.06 -15.24
C LEU A 196 -1.17 11.49 -15.67
N ASN A 197 -1.15 10.41 -16.46
CA ASN A 197 0.09 9.82 -16.95
C ASN A 197 0.86 10.80 -17.85
N MET A 198 0.18 11.48 -18.75
CA MET A 198 0.79 12.53 -19.60
C MET A 198 1.41 13.64 -18.77
N VAL A 199 0.67 14.17 -17.78
CA VAL A 199 1.19 15.23 -16.90
C VAL A 199 2.37 14.75 -16.06
N LYS A 200 2.33 13.52 -15.54
CA LYS A 200 3.46 12.92 -14.78
C LYS A 200 4.69 12.71 -15.66
N THR A 201 4.52 12.18 -16.87
CA THR A 201 5.63 12.00 -17.81
C THR A 201 6.28 13.33 -18.14
N PHE A 202 5.49 14.35 -18.44
CA PHE A 202 6.00 15.70 -18.69
C PHE A 202 6.71 16.26 -17.45
N GLN A 203 6.12 16.12 -16.27
CA GLN A 203 6.73 16.57 -15.01
C GLN A 203 8.11 15.95 -14.81
N GLN A 204 8.21 14.63 -14.94
CA GLN A 204 9.46 13.91 -14.71
C GLN A 204 10.57 14.32 -15.68
N GLN A 205 10.21 14.57 -16.95
CA GLN A 205 11.20 14.86 -18.01
C GLN A 205 11.56 16.34 -18.10
N PHE A 206 10.61 17.23 -17.92
CA PHE A 206 10.78 18.65 -18.26
C PHE A 206 10.54 19.64 -17.12
N ALA A 207 9.93 19.20 -16.01
CA ALA A 207 9.54 20.10 -14.93
C ALA A 207 9.52 19.41 -13.55
N PRO A 208 10.61 18.74 -13.11
CA PRO A 208 10.61 17.90 -11.91
C PRO A 208 10.29 18.69 -10.63
N ASP A 209 10.65 19.97 -10.58
CA ASP A 209 10.45 20.83 -9.40
C ASP A 209 9.07 21.53 -9.38
N VAL A 210 8.27 21.38 -10.43
CA VAL A 210 6.96 22.03 -10.53
C VAL A 210 5.89 21.13 -9.92
N SER A 211 5.06 21.68 -9.02
CA SER A 211 3.97 20.89 -8.43
C SER A 211 2.95 20.44 -9.48
N MET A 212 2.36 19.27 -9.29
CA MET A 212 1.34 18.69 -10.18
C MET A 212 0.17 19.65 -10.43
N GLY A 213 -0.31 20.34 -9.38
CA GLY A 213 -1.42 21.30 -9.51
C GLY A 213 -1.07 22.47 -10.41
N LEU A 214 0.11 23.08 -10.22
CA LEU A 214 0.57 24.20 -11.06
C LEU A 214 0.79 23.76 -12.49
N LEU A 215 1.35 22.57 -12.69
CA LEU A 215 1.58 22.03 -14.02
C LEU A 215 0.26 21.76 -14.75
N ARG A 216 -0.71 21.13 -14.09
CA ARG A 216 -2.05 20.93 -14.64
C ARG A 216 -2.71 22.24 -15.06
N ASP A 217 -2.62 23.27 -14.22
CA ASP A 217 -3.21 24.59 -14.51
C ASP A 217 -2.50 25.26 -15.71
N ARG A 218 -1.18 25.12 -15.83
CA ARG A 218 -0.43 25.58 -17.00
C ARG A 218 -0.84 24.84 -18.28
N ILE A 219 -0.93 23.51 -18.22
CA ILE A 219 -1.35 22.70 -19.36
C ILE A 219 -2.81 23.03 -19.75
N GLY A 220 -3.69 23.26 -18.81
CA GLY A 220 -5.06 23.68 -19.08
C GLY A 220 -5.17 25.01 -19.83
N ARG A 221 -4.23 25.93 -19.62
CA ARG A 221 -4.16 27.21 -20.35
C ARG A 221 -3.36 27.13 -21.64
N GLN A 222 -2.40 26.23 -21.71
CA GLN A 222 -1.42 26.10 -22.80
C GLN A 222 -1.20 24.62 -23.12
N PRO A 223 -2.16 23.92 -23.79
CA PRO A 223 -2.08 22.48 -24.04
C PRO A 223 -0.87 22.05 -24.86
N TRP A 224 -0.33 22.94 -25.72
CA TRP A 224 0.85 22.69 -26.56
C TRP A 224 2.13 22.40 -25.76
N ILE A 225 2.15 22.69 -24.45
CA ILE A 225 3.27 22.33 -23.57
C ILE A 225 3.50 20.81 -23.58
N LEU A 226 2.47 20.01 -23.82
CA LEU A 226 2.56 18.55 -23.90
C LEU A 226 3.10 18.03 -25.25
N ALA A 227 3.29 18.88 -26.26
CA ALA A 227 3.77 18.45 -27.57
C ALA A 227 5.05 17.58 -27.52
N PRO A 228 6.05 17.84 -26.66
CA PRO A 228 7.26 17.03 -26.59
C PRO A 228 7.04 15.57 -26.16
N ILE A 229 5.93 15.25 -25.50
CA ILE A 229 5.62 13.86 -25.09
C ILE A 229 4.59 13.19 -26.00
N LEU A 230 4.06 13.91 -26.98
CA LEU A 230 3.09 13.40 -27.95
C LEU A 230 3.73 13.13 -29.32
N ALA A 231 4.96 13.56 -29.50
CA ALA A 231 5.78 13.30 -30.69
C ALA A 231 6.56 12.01 -30.56
#